data_e5b1422f25b87aab854cb743ade375cd
#
_entry.id   e5b1422f25b87aab854cb743ade375cd
#
_cell.length_a   1.000
_cell.length_b   1.000
_cell.length_c   1.000
_cell.angle_alpha   90.00
_cell.angle_beta   90.00
_cell.angle_gamma   90.00
#
_symmetry.space_group_name_H-M   'P 1'
#
loop_
_entity.id
_entity.type
_entity.pdbx_description
1 polymer ?
#
loop_
_entity_poly.entity_id
_entity_poly.type
_entity_poly.pdbx_seq_one_letter_code
_entity_poly.pdbx_strand_id
1 'polypeptide(L)'
;MGDIAIVADDLTGALDTAVPFAVPGARVSVALNACAPEEKADVSACCIESRHLSAAAAYEAVRDALRAARSSGTRILFKKVDSALRGNIGAELEALRDASGSEVIHFVPAFPAAGRVTYGGIQLIGGVPVAESPFGQDPLNPVTCSSVAQIIAMQSDLPVAVVPTGSSLPAGFRGVAVYDAATQGDIDAIARVLLAQDGPLALAGSSGLSRALAGALGVRCSREVSGGSDSLLVMCGSGNPASRAQCAHARSVAPSVEVPQEAMTDLSWLATEFPSFAKSVARVCSHEEPLVLVDASAPVPASAAGRLGITSDELRARISDQIGGLFSRLTRDLRPPAVMVMGGDALAAYLRDLGITMLEPFAELAPGVVASRVSVDGHHMVLVSKSGAFGDERLFADLAELLSGKPLRATAAA
;
A
#
# COMPACT_ATOMS: atom_id res chain seq x y z
N MET A 1 -23.58 -5.24 -0.63
CA MET A 1 -22.31 -4.49 -0.76
C MET A 1 -21.95 -4.48 -2.22
N GLY A 2 -21.50 -4.41 -3.06
CA GLY A 2 -21.35 -4.55 -4.52
C GLY A 2 -21.05 -3.24 -5.25
N ASP A 3 -20.71 -2.16 -4.53
CA ASP A 3 -20.79 -0.82 -5.07
C ASP A 3 -19.57 0.07 -4.83
N ILE A 4 -18.40 -0.51 -4.48
CA ILE A 4 -17.18 0.28 -4.21
C ILE A 4 -16.07 -0.14 -5.17
N ALA A 5 -15.57 0.82 -5.95
CA ALA A 5 -14.37 0.65 -6.74
C ALA A 5 -13.27 1.58 -6.27
N ILE A 6 -12.10 1.02 -6.02
CA ILE A 6 -10.92 1.73 -5.51
C ILE A 6 -9.85 1.73 -6.59
N VAL A 7 -9.34 2.91 -6.93
CA VAL A 7 -8.18 3.07 -7.82
C VAL A 7 -7.04 3.68 -7.02
N ALA A 8 -5.94 2.94 -6.85
CA ALA A 8 -4.80 3.34 -6.03
C ALA A 8 -3.55 3.64 -6.86
N ASP A 9 -2.75 4.57 -6.39
CA ASP A 9 -1.49 4.99 -6.98
C ASP A 9 -0.33 4.03 -6.70
N ASP A 10 -0.46 3.16 -5.66
CA ASP A 10 0.49 2.10 -5.34
C ASP A 10 -0.20 0.84 -4.80
N LEU A 11 0.48 -0.31 -4.90
CA LEU A 11 -0.07 -1.62 -4.53
C LEU A 11 -0.36 -1.73 -3.02
N THR A 12 0.55 -1.29 -2.18
CA THR A 12 0.36 -1.38 -0.73
C THR A 12 -0.81 -0.49 -0.27
N GLY A 13 -1.01 0.66 -0.94
CA GLY A 13 -2.16 1.52 -0.74
C GLY A 13 -3.47 0.89 -1.21
N ALA A 14 -3.46 0.17 -2.33
CA ALA A 14 -4.64 -0.57 -2.80
C ALA A 14 -5.07 -1.62 -1.76
N LEU A 15 -4.14 -2.41 -1.26
CA LEU A 15 -4.38 -3.44 -0.25
C LEU A 15 -4.87 -2.85 1.08
N ASP A 16 -4.18 -1.82 1.60
CA ASP A 16 -4.54 -1.15 2.86
C ASP A 16 -5.93 -0.45 2.80
N THR A 17 -6.34 -0.03 1.59
CA THR A 17 -7.65 0.61 1.39
C THR A 17 -8.76 -0.42 1.17
N ALA A 18 -8.46 -1.57 0.60
CA ALA A 18 -9.43 -2.62 0.34
C ALA A 18 -9.70 -3.51 1.56
N VAL A 19 -8.67 -3.81 2.37
CA VAL A 19 -8.77 -4.77 3.48
C VAL A 19 -9.82 -4.43 4.55
N PRO A 20 -10.15 -3.16 4.88
CA PRO A 20 -11.22 -2.85 5.83
C PRO A 20 -12.58 -3.46 5.49
N PHE A 21 -12.81 -3.76 4.22
CA PHE A 21 -14.05 -4.38 3.72
C PHE A 21 -13.99 -5.91 3.68
N ALA A 22 -12.84 -6.51 3.97
CA ALA A 22 -12.65 -7.96 3.95
C ALA A 22 -13.24 -8.63 5.19
N VAL A 23 -14.53 -8.97 5.11
CA VAL A 23 -15.28 -9.66 6.17
C VAL A 23 -15.80 -11.00 5.67
N PRO A 24 -16.15 -11.94 6.56
CA PRO A 24 -16.75 -13.21 6.15
C PRO A 24 -17.95 -13.00 5.24
N GLY A 25 -17.93 -13.61 4.04
CA GLY A 25 -18.95 -13.52 3.04
C GLY A 25 -18.83 -12.35 2.05
N ALA A 26 -17.97 -11.37 2.29
CA ALA A 26 -17.63 -10.32 1.33
C ALA A 26 -16.49 -10.76 0.42
N ARG A 27 -16.61 -10.46 -0.88
CA ARG A 27 -15.54 -10.66 -1.86
C ARG A 27 -14.83 -9.35 -2.12
N VAL A 28 -13.56 -9.30 -1.72
CA VAL A 28 -12.68 -8.15 -1.93
C VAL A 28 -11.54 -8.59 -2.82
N SER A 29 -11.35 -7.92 -3.94
CA SER A 29 -10.25 -8.20 -4.88
C SER A 29 -9.39 -6.97 -5.11
N VAL A 30 -8.08 -7.20 -5.27
CA VAL A 30 -7.10 -6.18 -5.63
C VAL A 30 -6.36 -6.63 -6.88
N ALA A 31 -6.66 -5.99 -8.00
CA ALA A 31 -6.02 -6.25 -9.29
C ALA A 31 -4.72 -5.44 -9.44
N LEU A 32 -3.73 -6.04 -10.10
CA LEU A 32 -2.47 -5.39 -10.45
C LEU A 32 -2.52 -4.97 -11.94
N ASN A 33 -2.20 -3.72 -12.20
CA ASN A 33 -2.05 -3.16 -13.56
C ASN A 33 -3.28 -3.25 -14.48
N ALA A 34 -4.45 -3.63 -13.97
CA ALA A 34 -5.67 -3.67 -14.74
C ALA A 34 -6.86 -3.40 -13.82
N CYS A 35 -7.71 -2.48 -14.21
CA CYS A 35 -8.97 -2.21 -13.52
C CYS A 35 -10.14 -2.81 -14.32
N ALA A 36 -10.07 -4.12 -14.57
CA ALA A 36 -11.28 -4.85 -14.95
C ALA A 36 -11.99 -5.25 -13.65
N PRO A 37 -13.15 -4.69 -13.31
CA PRO A 37 -13.89 -5.14 -12.14
C PRO A 37 -14.20 -6.63 -12.32
N GLU A 38 -13.84 -7.40 -11.31
CA GLU A 38 -14.32 -8.78 -11.27
C GLU A 38 -15.84 -8.73 -11.12
N GLU A 39 -16.59 -9.35 -12.06
CA GLU A 39 -18.05 -9.24 -12.17
C GLU A 39 -18.84 -9.57 -10.88
N LYS A 40 -18.15 -10.04 -9.85
CA LYS A 40 -18.77 -10.54 -8.62
C LYS A 40 -18.14 -10.02 -7.33
N ALA A 41 -17.20 -9.07 -7.37
CA ALA A 41 -16.60 -8.53 -6.13
C ALA A 41 -17.54 -7.50 -5.48
N ASP A 42 -17.63 -7.53 -4.15
CA ASP A 42 -18.33 -6.51 -3.36
C ASP A 42 -17.54 -5.22 -3.28
N VAL A 43 -16.21 -5.35 -3.28
CA VAL A 43 -15.24 -4.25 -3.38
C VAL A 43 -14.14 -4.66 -4.35
N SER A 44 -13.99 -3.89 -5.42
CA SER A 44 -12.90 -4.06 -6.38
C SER A 44 -11.88 -2.95 -6.19
N ALA A 45 -10.62 -3.31 -5.99
CA ALA A 45 -9.53 -2.35 -5.99
C ALA A 45 -8.56 -2.65 -7.13
N CYS A 46 -7.90 -1.62 -7.65
CA CYS A 46 -6.79 -1.80 -8.57
C CYS A 46 -5.63 -0.87 -8.23
N CYS A 47 -4.42 -1.39 -8.42
CA CYS A 47 -3.20 -0.62 -8.40
C CYS A 47 -2.82 -0.28 -9.84
N ILE A 48 -2.60 1.00 -10.12
CA ILE A 48 -2.20 1.48 -11.46
C ILE A 48 -0.78 2.04 -11.48
N GLU A 49 -0.06 1.99 -10.34
CA GLU A 49 1.33 2.46 -10.18
C GLU A 49 1.58 3.87 -10.75
N SER A 50 0.58 4.77 -10.59
CA SER A 50 0.60 6.11 -11.16
C SER A 50 1.52 7.10 -10.42
N ARG A 51 2.00 6.77 -9.23
CA ARG A 51 2.77 7.69 -8.36
C ARG A 51 3.99 8.28 -9.03
N HIS A 52 4.69 7.49 -9.84
CA HIS A 52 5.94 7.89 -10.51
C HIS A 52 5.76 8.29 -11.97
N LEU A 53 4.53 8.31 -12.47
CA LEU A 53 4.21 8.77 -13.81
C LEU A 53 4.25 10.30 -13.89
N SER A 54 4.32 10.84 -15.12
CA SER A 54 4.02 12.26 -15.32
C SER A 54 2.56 12.55 -15.00
N ALA A 55 2.23 13.80 -14.62
CA ALA A 55 0.87 14.20 -14.28
C ALA A 55 -0.14 13.85 -15.39
N ALA A 56 0.22 14.07 -16.66
CA ALA A 56 -0.63 13.72 -17.80
C ALA A 56 -0.85 12.20 -17.92
N ALA A 57 0.19 11.39 -17.76
CA ALA A 57 0.08 9.93 -17.83
C ALA A 57 -0.71 9.38 -16.64
N ALA A 58 -0.54 9.93 -15.44
CA ALA A 58 -1.30 9.57 -14.26
C ALA A 58 -2.79 9.91 -14.43
N TYR A 59 -3.11 11.10 -14.95
CA TYR A 59 -4.48 11.50 -15.28
C TYR A 59 -5.16 10.50 -16.22
N GLU A 60 -4.52 10.15 -17.34
CA GLU A 60 -5.08 9.22 -18.33
C GLU A 60 -5.31 7.83 -17.70
N ALA A 61 -4.31 7.29 -17.02
CA ALA A 61 -4.40 5.96 -16.40
C ALA A 61 -5.51 5.90 -15.34
N VAL A 62 -5.60 6.90 -14.46
CA VAL A 62 -6.65 6.98 -13.43
C VAL A 62 -8.02 7.16 -14.04
N ARG A 63 -8.16 8.07 -15.03
CA ARG A 63 -9.44 8.30 -15.72
C ARG A 63 -9.97 7.03 -16.37
N ASP A 64 -9.13 6.31 -17.09
CA ASP A 64 -9.54 5.11 -17.81
C ASP A 64 -9.92 3.98 -16.84
N ALA A 65 -9.16 3.81 -15.74
CA ALA A 65 -9.47 2.88 -14.68
C ALA A 65 -10.82 3.17 -14.01
N LEU A 66 -11.07 4.43 -13.65
CA LEU A 66 -12.31 4.86 -13.02
C LEU A 66 -13.53 4.78 -13.96
N ARG A 67 -13.34 5.06 -15.26
CA ARG A 67 -14.39 4.89 -16.26
C ARG A 67 -14.79 3.43 -16.43
N ALA A 68 -13.81 2.53 -16.46
CA ALA A 68 -14.07 1.09 -16.50
C ALA A 68 -14.86 0.64 -15.26
N ALA A 69 -14.47 1.10 -14.08
CA ALA A 69 -15.16 0.81 -12.83
C ALA A 69 -16.60 1.37 -12.80
N ARG A 70 -16.83 2.61 -13.30
CA ARG A 70 -18.15 3.22 -13.35
C ARG A 70 -19.11 2.48 -14.28
N SER A 71 -18.63 1.92 -15.39
CA SER A 71 -19.47 1.19 -16.35
C SER A 71 -20.13 -0.04 -15.75
N SER A 72 -19.65 -0.57 -14.63
CA SER A 72 -20.23 -1.69 -13.87
C SER A 72 -21.36 -1.29 -12.91
N GLY A 73 -21.78 -0.02 -12.86
CA GLY A 73 -22.85 0.47 -11.98
C GLY A 73 -22.40 0.79 -10.54
N THR A 74 -21.12 0.93 -10.31
CA THR A 74 -20.53 1.24 -9.01
C THR A 74 -21.04 2.55 -8.41
N ARG A 75 -21.49 2.53 -7.16
CA ARG A 75 -21.97 3.73 -6.43
C ARG A 75 -20.83 4.60 -5.93
N ILE A 76 -19.76 4.01 -5.40
CA ILE A 76 -18.64 4.73 -4.81
C ILE A 76 -17.40 4.53 -5.67
N LEU A 77 -16.94 5.59 -6.31
CA LEU A 77 -15.62 5.66 -6.93
C LEU A 77 -14.65 6.28 -5.94
N PHE A 78 -13.66 5.50 -5.51
CA PHE A 78 -12.69 5.91 -4.52
C PHE A 78 -11.28 5.99 -5.14
N LYS A 79 -10.71 7.20 -5.20
CA LYS A 79 -9.30 7.37 -5.56
C LYS A 79 -8.44 7.35 -4.30
N LYS A 80 -7.67 6.28 -4.14
CA LYS A 80 -6.68 6.20 -3.07
C LYS A 80 -5.45 7.00 -3.45
N VAL A 81 -5.03 7.87 -2.54
CA VAL A 81 -3.80 8.67 -2.67
C VAL A 81 -2.82 8.37 -1.53
N ASP A 82 -1.56 8.69 -1.74
CA ASP A 82 -0.57 8.65 -0.66
C ASP A 82 -0.95 9.60 0.48
N SER A 83 -0.96 9.12 1.71
CA SER A 83 -1.36 9.94 2.87
C SER A 83 -0.33 11.02 3.27
N ALA A 84 0.89 10.97 2.70
CA ALA A 84 1.86 12.06 2.72
C ALA A 84 1.75 13.00 1.50
N LEU A 85 0.77 12.75 0.61
CA LEU A 85 0.49 13.55 -0.61
C LEU A 85 1.62 13.54 -1.65
N ARG A 86 2.40 12.45 -1.73
CA ARG A 86 3.35 12.25 -2.83
C ARG A 86 2.63 11.91 -4.12
N GLY A 87 3.22 12.23 -5.25
CA GLY A 87 2.74 11.85 -6.58
C GLY A 87 1.81 12.88 -7.22
N ASN A 88 0.85 12.41 -7.99
CA ASN A 88 0.08 13.23 -8.93
C ASN A 88 -1.30 13.64 -8.41
N ILE A 89 -1.36 14.19 -7.19
CA ILE A 89 -2.61 14.43 -6.45
C ILE A 89 -3.63 15.24 -7.27
N GLY A 90 -3.24 16.40 -7.82
CA GLY A 90 -4.15 17.27 -8.56
C GLY A 90 -4.67 16.62 -9.85
N ALA A 91 -3.78 16.03 -10.64
CA ALA A 91 -4.12 15.35 -11.90
C ALA A 91 -5.04 14.14 -11.67
N GLU A 92 -4.81 13.37 -10.61
CA GLU A 92 -5.61 12.19 -10.28
C GLU A 92 -7.01 12.56 -9.74
N LEU A 93 -7.14 13.68 -8.99
CA LEU A 93 -8.44 14.21 -8.58
C LEU A 93 -9.23 14.76 -9.76
N GLU A 94 -8.58 15.39 -10.72
CA GLU A 94 -9.21 15.83 -11.97
C GLU A 94 -9.71 14.63 -12.78
N ALA A 95 -8.90 13.58 -12.90
CA ALA A 95 -9.29 12.33 -13.53
C ALA A 95 -10.53 11.70 -12.85
N LEU A 96 -10.61 11.74 -11.51
CA LEU A 96 -11.76 11.26 -10.76
C LEU A 96 -13.02 12.09 -11.07
N ARG A 97 -12.92 13.43 -11.14
CA ARG A 97 -14.03 14.29 -11.53
C ARG A 97 -14.55 13.91 -12.92
N ASP A 98 -13.67 13.80 -13.91
CA ASP A 98 -14.04 13.58 -15.30
C ASP A 98 -14.57 12.16 -15.54
N ALA A 99 -14.08 11.17 -14.80
CA ALA A 99 -14.60 9.81 -14.86
C ALA A 99 -15.94 9.65 -14.14
N SER A 100 -16.10 10.24 -12.96
CA SER A 100 -17.33 10.14 -12.17
C SER A 100 -18.46 11.02 -12.72
N GLY A 101 -18.15 12.14 -13.35
CA GLY A 101 -19.10 13.20 -13.69
C GLY A 101 -19.69 13.90 -12.48
N SER A 102 -19.09 13.73 -11.29
CA SER A 102 -19.54 14.37 -10.05
C SER A 102 -19.11 15.84 -10.02
N GLU A 103 -19.98 16.70 -9.52
CA GLU A 103 -19.68 18.13 -9.37
C GLU A 103 -18.70 18.37 -8.21
N VAL A 104 -18.73 17.51 -7.20
CA VAL A 104 -17.88 17.59 -5.99
C VAL A 104 -17.08 16.32 -5.82
N ILE A 105 -15.77 16.47 -5.63
CA ILE A 105 -14.86 15.44 -5.16
C ILE A 105 -14.65 15.63 -3.67
N HIS A 106 -15.01 14.65 -2.86
CA HIS A 106 -14.80 14.68 -1.42
C HIS A 106 -13.44 14.10 -1.09
N PHE A 107 -12.51 14.94 -0.64
CA PHE A 107 -11.12 14.56 -0.41
C PHE A 107 -10.77 14.59 1.09
N VAL A 108 -10.42 13.42 1.64
CA VAL A 108 -10.01 13.22 3.05
C VAL A 108 -8.62 12.61 3.10
N PRO A 109 -7.56 13.42 3.06
CA PRO A 109 -6.19 12.90 3.03
C PRO A 109 -5.69 12.36 4.37
N ALA A 110 -6.29 12.76 5.48
CA ALA A 110 -5.87 12.39 6.84
C ALA A 110 -5.85 10.87 7.08
N PHE A 111 -4.84 10.42 7.86
CA PHE A 111 -4.71 9.07 8.38
C PHE A 111 -4.14 9.13 9.81
N PRO A 112 -4.96 9.42 10.82
CA PRO A 112 -4.51 9.64 12.20
C PRO A 112 -3.75 8.47 12.80
N ALA A 113 -4.15 7.23 12.49
CA ALA A 113 -3.45 6.03 12.97
C ALA A 113 -1.98 5.95 12.48
N ALA A 114 -1.63 6.71 11.43
CA ALA A 114 -0.27 6.86 10.92
C ALA A 114 0.36 8.22 11.30
N GLY A 115 -0.23 8.96 12.23
CA GLY A 115 0.22 10.28 12.63
C GLY A 115 0.06 11.35 11.54
N ARG A 116 -0.87 11.16 10.59
CA ARG A 116 -1.09 12.07 9.46
C ARG A 116 -2.45 12.72 9.58
N VAL A 117 -2.48 14.03 9.73
CA VAL A 117 -3.70 14.80 9.95
C VAL A 117 -3.77 16.00 9.02
N THR A 118 -4.99 16.46 8.75
CA THR A 118 -5.23 17.68 7.98
C THR A 118 -5.90 18.71 8.90
N TYR A 119 -5.27 19.85 9.03
CA TYR A 119 -5.78 20.94 9.88
C TYR A 119 -5.62 22.30 9.19
N GLY A 120 -6.71 23.05 9.04
CA GLY A 120 -6.73 24.30 8.28
C GLY A 120 -6.30 24.12 6.81
N GLY A 121 -6.57 22.96 6.21
CA GLY A 121 -6.13 22.62 4.86
C GLY A 121 -4.61 22.33 4.74
N ILE A 122 -3.90 22.22 5.85
CA ILE A 122 -2.47 21.88 5.90
C ILE A 122 -2.33 20.40 6.28
N GLN A 123 -1.55 19.66 5.50
CA GLN A 123 -1.20 18.27 5.82
C GLN A 123 -0.01 18.23 6.78
N LEU A 124 -0.20 17.52 7.90
CA LEU A 124 0.79 17.36 8.96
C LEU A 124 1.19 15.88 9.11
N ILE A 125 2.46 15.63 9.39
CA ILE A 125 3.04 14.31 9.69
C ILE A 125 3.67 14.38 11.08
N GLY A 126 3.10 13.68 12.06
CA GLY A 126 3.59 13.76 13.44
C GLY A 126 3.57 15.18 14.02
N GLY A 127 2.63 16.02 13.59
CA GLY A 127 2.50 17.43 14.00
C GLY A 127 3.37 18.43 13.21
N VAL A 128 4.20 17.95 12.26
CA VAL A 128 5.06 18.79 11.42
C VAL A 128 4.45 18.93 10.02
N PRO A 129 4.46 20.13 9.40
CA PRO A 129 4.02 20.30 8.01
C PRO A 129 4.71 19.29 7.07
N VAL A 130 3.98 18.69 6.14
CA VAL A 130 4.49 17.59 5.31
C VAL A 130 5.74 17.98 4.51
N ALA A 131 5.84 19.21 4.02
CA ALA A 131 7.00 19.69 3.31
C ALA A 131 8.28 19.81 4.18
N GLU A 132 8.11 19.92 5.50
CA GLU A 132 9.19 19.99 6.48
C GLU A 132 9.53 18.61 7.07
N SER A 133 8.73 17.59 6.76
CA SER A 133 8.92 16.21 7.17
C SER A 133 9.91 15.49 6.23
N PRO A 134 10.31 14.24 6.52
CA PRO A 134 11.12 13.45 5.58
C PRO A 134 10.53 13.29 4.19
N PHE A 135 9.21 13.47 4.02
CA PHE A 135 8.54 13.42 2.72
C PHE A 135 8.81 14.65 1.84
N GLY A 136 9.17 15.79 2.45
CA GLY A 136 9.67 16.96 1.70
C GLY A 136 11.03 16.73 1.05
N GLN A 137 11.77 15.71 1.51
CA GLN A 137 13.08 15.32 0.99
C GLN A 137 13.04 13.94 0.29
N ASP A 138 11.84 13.45 -0.05
CA ASP A 138 11.70 12.19 -0.80
C ASP A 138 12.46 12.32 -2.14
N PRO A 139 13.40 11.42 -2.44
CA PRO A 139 14.27 11.57 -3.62
C PRO A 139 13.54 11.43 -4.95
N LEU A 140 12.33 10.88 -4.95
CA LEU A 140 11.54 10.61 -6.15
C LEU A 140 10.36 11.56 -6.30
N ASN A 141 9.64 11.78 -5.20
CA ASN A 141 8.41 12.57 -5.18
C ASN A 141 8.43 13.50 -3.97
N PRO A 142 9.33 14.51 -3.93
CA PRO A 142 9.38 15.45 -2.82
C PRO A 142 8.07 16.25 -2.72
N VAL A 143 7.51 16.31 -1.51
CA VAL A 143 6.32 17.12 -1.23
C VAL A 143 6.78 18.50 -0.81
N THR A 144 6.82 19.43 -1.75
CA THR A 144 7.40 20.77 -1.57
C THR A 144 6.46 21.79 -0.95
N CYS A 145 5.19 21.43 -0.75
CA CYS A 145 4.16 22.27 -0.16
C CYS A 145 3.32 21.49 0.84
N SER A 146 2.86 22.13 1.92
CA SER A 146 2.03 21.50 2.94
C SER A 146 0.54 21.85 2.81
N SER A 147 0.20 22.91 2.05
CA SER A 147 -1.19 23.27 1.75
C SER A 147 -1.78 22.30 0.73
N VAL A 148 -2.81 21.56 1.13
CA VAL A 148 -3.49 20.59 0.26
C VAL A 148 -4.05 21.27 -0.99
N ALA A 149 -4.64 22.48 -0.82
CA ALA A 149 -5.16 23.27 -1.94
C ALA A 149 -4.06 23.65 -2.94
N GLN A 150 -2.88 24.06 -2.46
CA GLN A 150 -1.76 24.39 -3.34
C GLN A 150 -1.18 23.15 -4.03
N ILE A 151 -1.10 22.02 -3.34
CA ILE A 151 -0.67 20.74 -3.96
C ILE A 151 -1.60 20.37 -5.12
N ILE A 152 -2.91 20.52 -4.96
CA ILE A 152 -3.89 20.27 -6.02
C ILE A 152 -3.66 21.26 -7.18
N ALA A 153 -3.52 22.56 -6.87
CA ALA A 153 -3.35 23.62 -7.86
C ALA A 153 -2.05 23.53 -8.68
N MET A 154 -1.05 22.77 -8.24
CA MET A 154 0.16 22.51 -9.04
C MET A 154 -0.12 21.67 -10.30
N GLN A 155 -1.24 20.94 -10.34
CA GLN A 155 -1.52 19.94 -11.38
C GLN A 155 -2.96 20.01 -11.94
N SER A 156 -3.82 20.87 -11.38
CA SER A 156 -5.23 20.98 -11.77
C SER A 156 -5.79 22.37 -11.46
N ASP A 157 -6.68 22.86 -12.32
CA ASP A 157 -7.40 24.13 -12.16
C ASP A 157 -8.72 23.97 -11.39
N LEU A 158 -8.96 22.81 -10.76
CA LEU A 158 -10.18 22.58 -9.98
C LEU A 158 -10.28 23.53 -8.79
N PRO A 159 -11.45 24.20 -8.59
CA PRO A 159 -11.70 24.95 -7.38
C PRO A 159 -11.55 24.06 -6.14
N VAL A 160 -10.92 24.59 -5.10
CA VAL A 160 -10.69 23.86 -3.84
C VAL A 160 -11.36 24.61 -2.68
N ALA A 161 -12.16 23.92 -1.90
CA ALA A 161 -12.70 24.43 -0.63
C ALA A 161 -12.18 23.58 0.54
N VAL A 162 -11.60 24.22 1.54
CA VAL A 162 -11.27 23.58 2.82
C VAL A 162 -12.53 23.55 3.68
N VAL A 163 -12.89 22.38 4.17
CA VAL A 163 -14.04 22.15 5.06
C VAL A 163 -13.49 21.85 6.46
N PRO A 164 -13.55 22.83 7.38
CA PRO A 164 -13.10 22.62 8.76
C PRO A 164 -13.89 21.51 9.46
N THR A 165 -13.26 20.84 10.43
CA THR A 165 -13.91 19.79 11.23
C THR A 165 -15.26 20.27 11.80
N GLY A 166 -16.31 19.46 11.60
CA GLY A 166 -17.67 19.78 12.06
C GLY A 166 -18.42 20.81 11.21
N SER A 167 -17.82 21.33 10.15
CA SER A 167 -18.46 22.26 9.22
C SER A 167 -19.10 21.55 8.03
N SER A 168 -20.00 22.24 7.36
CA SER A 168 -20.62 21.77 6.12
C SER A 168 -19.97 22.40 4.90
N LEU A 169 -19.97 21.68 3.79
CA LEU A 169 -19.56 22.22 2.50
C LEU A 169 -20.52 23.35 2.09
N PRO A 170 -20.03 24.49 1.55
CA PRO A 170 -20.89 25.56 1.05
C PRO A 170 -21.88 25.06 0.00
N ALA A 171 -23.13 25.51 0.08
CA ALA A 171 -24.17 25.14 -0.87
C ALA A 171 -23.78 25.54 -2.30
N GLY A 172 -23.97 24.65 -3.28
CA GLY A 172 -23.65 24.90 -4.68
C GLY A 172 -22.15 24.89 -5.03
N PHE A 173 -21.29 24.50 -4.10
CA PHE A 173 -19.86 24.36 -4.39
C PHE A 173 -19.63 23.27 -5.45
N ARG A 174 -18.69 23.53 -6.36
CA ARG A 174 -18.21 22.61 -7.39
C ARG A 174 -16.69 22.58 -7.38
N GLY A 175 -16.09 21.38 -7.32
CA GLY A 175 -14.65 21.22 -7.26
C GLY A 175 -14.23 20.20 -6.21
N VAL A 176 -13.08 20.39 -5.57
CA VAL A 176 -12.53 19.51 -4.55
C VAL A 176 -12.81 20.06 -3.15
N ALA A 177 -13.60 19.33 -2.36
CA ALA A 177 -13.85 19.60 -0.95
C ALA A 177 -12.79 18.86 -0.10
N VAL A 178 -11.82 19.59 0.43
CA VAL A 178 -10.76 19.05 1.30
C VAL A 178 -11.24 19.13 2.74
N TYR A 179 -11.37 17.99 3.40
CA TYR A 179 -11.86 17.90 4.77
C TYR A 179 -10.72 17.89 5.78
N ASP A 180 -10.80 18.79 6.77
CA ASP A 180 -9.95 18.73 7.95
C ASP A 180 -10.36 17.55 8.84
N ALA A 181 -9.37 16.78 9.29
CA ALA A 181 -9.55 15.71 10.26
C ALA A 181 -8.25 15.47 11.04
N ALA A 182 -8.34 15.53 12.36
CA ALA A 182 -7.24 15.28 13.29
C ALA A 182 -7.34 13.90 13.96
N THR A 183 -8.54 13.34 14.03
CA THR A 183 -8.84 12.06 14.67
C THR A 183 -9.58 11.14 13.71
N GLN A 184 -9.55 9.83 14.00
CA GLN A 184 -10.37 8.87 13.25
C GLN A 184 -11.87 9.19 13.42
N GLY A 185 -12.29 9.67 14.60
CA GLY A 185 -13.66 10.09 14.86
C GLY A 185 -14.16 11.22 13.95
N ASP A 186 -13.28 12.15 13.56
CA ASP A 186 -13.60 13.21 12.59
C ASP A 186 -13.87 12.57 11.21
N ILE A 187 -13.01 11.64 10.78
CA ILE A 187 -13.18 10.95 9.49
C ILE A 187 -14.45 10.08 9.50
N ASP A 188 -14.76 9.42 10.63
CA ASP A 188 -15.98 8.62 10.80
C ASP A 188 -17.25 9.49 10.70
N ALA A 189 -17.20 10.73 11.22
CA ALA A 189 -18.30 11.69 11.08
C ALA A 189 -18.48 12.11 9.62
N ILE A 190 -17.38 12.42 8.91
CA ILE A 190 -17.38 12.73 7.48
C ILE A 190 -17.96 11.57 6.67
N ALA A 191 -17.48 10.35 6.89
CA ALA A 191 -17.94 9.16 6.16
C ALA A 191 -19.45 8.93 6.31
N ARG A 192 -20.00 9.12 7.53
CA ARG A 192 -21.45 9.00 7.78
C ARG A 192 -22.26 10.04 6.99
N VAL A 193 -21.79 11.29 6.94
CA VAL A 193 -22.44 12.35 6.17
C VAL A 193 -22.41 12.07 4.67
N LEU A 194 -21.28 11.58 4.16
CA LEU A 194 -21.11 11.25 2.73
C LEU A 194 -22.00 10.06 2.34
N LEU A 195 -22.03 9.01 3.14
CA LEU A 195 -22.84 7.82 2.83
C LEU A 195 -24.36 8.07 2.93
N ALA A 196 -24.78 9.09 3.67
CA ALA A 196 -26.18 9.51 3.74
C ALA A 196 -26.67 10.29 2.50
N GLN A 197 -25.76 10.66 1.59
CA GLN A 197 -26.12 11.30 0.34
C GLN A 197 -26.67 10.27 -0.66
N ASP A 198 -27.68 10.66 -1.42
CA ASP A 198 -28.21 9.85 -2.51
C ASP A 198 -27.31 9.92 -3.75
N GLY A 199 -27.27 8.80 -4.52
CA GLY A 199 -26.60 8.75 -5.81
C GLY A 199 -25.10 8.39 -5.73
N PRO A 200 -24.39 8.55 -6.85
CA PRO A 200 -22.97 8.23 -6.98
C PRO A 200 -22.11 9.16 -6.14
N LEU A 201 -21.07 8.59 -5.52
CA LEU A 201 -20.09 9.32 -4.72
C LEU A 201 -18.71 9.26 -5.36
N ALA A 202 -18.06 10.41 -5.52
CA ALA A 202 -16.67 10.52 -5.93
C ALA A 202 -15.82 10.89 -4.72
N LEU A 203 -15.11 9.92 -4.18
CA LEU A 203 -14.32 10.04 -2.96
C LEU A 203 -12.83 9.93 -3.28
N ALA A 204 -12.03 10.69 -2.57
CA ALA A 204 -10.58 10.55 -2.60
C ALA A 204 -10.02 10.61 -1.17
N GLY A 205 -8.92 9.93 -0.93
CA GLY A 205 -8.29 9.98 0.38
C GLY A 205 -7.32 8.85 0.68
N SER A 206 -6.97 8.78 1.95
CA SER A 206 -6.12 7.74 2.52
C SER A 206 -6.94 6.54 3.00
N SER A 207 -6.25 5.52 3.52
CA SER A 207 -6.89 4.37 4.18
C SER A 207 -7.67 4.76 5.45
N GLY A 208 -7.45 5.95 6.02
CA GLY A 208 -8.28 6.49 7.10
C GLY A 208 -9.74 6.63 6.68
N LEU A 209 -9.99 7.13 5.45
CA LEU A 209 -11.34 7.24 4.93
C LEU A 209 -11.97 5.87 4.62
N SER A 210 -11.22 4.92 4.04
CA SER A 210 -11.77 3.59 3.75
C SER A 210 -12.20 2.85 5.01
N ARG A 211 -11.44 2.98 6.11
CA ARG A 211 -11.79 2.43 7.43
C ARG A 211 -13.09 3.04 7.97
N ALA A 212 -13.22 4.37 7.84
CA ALA A 212 -14.43 5.08 8.25
C ALA A 212 -15.65 4.66 7.43
N LEU A 213 -15.49 4.49 6.11
CA LEU A 213 -16.55 3.99 5.23
C LEU A 213 -16.97 2.56 5.62
N ALA A 214 -16.01 1.66 5.81
CA ALA A 214 -16.28 0.28 6.25
C ALA A 214 -17.04 0.28 7.59
N GLY A 215 -16.57 1.05 8.58
CA GLY A 215 -17.24 1.19 9.87
C GLY A 215 -18.66 1.74 9.77
N ALA A 216 -18.90 2.76 8.93
CA ALA A 216 -20.22 3.35 8.72
C ALA A 216 -21.17 2.40 7.96
N LEU A 217 -20.65 1.50 7.14
CA LEU A 217 -21.39 0.41 6.50
C LEU A 217 -21.62 -0.79 7.43
N GLY A 218 -21.18 -0.73 8.69
CA GLY A 218 -21.31 -1.83 9.66
C GLY A 218 -20.35 -2.98 9.43
N VAL A 219 -19.29 -2.75 8.65
CA VAL A 219 -18.29 -3.76 8.27
C VAL A 219 -17.06 -3.62 9.15
N ARG A 220 -16.58 -4.74 9.71
CA ARG A 220 -15.33 -4.78 10.49
C ARG A 220 -14.48 -5.95 10.05
N CYS A 221 -13.35 -5.65 9.43
CA CYS A 221 -12.36 -6.65 9.03
C CYS A 221 -11.89 -7.45 10.25
N SER A 222 -11.72 -8.76 10.05
CA SER A 222 -11.11 -9.64 11.05
C SER A 222 -9.62 -9.34 11.19
N ARG A 223 -9.10 -9.48 12.42
CA ARG A 223 -7.66 -9.55 12.69
C ARG A 223 -7.19 -11.01 12.84
N GLU A 224 -8.13 -11.94 12.79
CA GLU A 224 -7.81 -13.35 12.96
C GLU A 224 -7.42 -13.99 11.63
N VAL A 225 -6.31 -14.68 11.64
CA VAL A 225 -5.86 -15.49 10.51
C VAL A 225 -6.42 -16.90 10.69
N SER A 226 -7.55 -17.18 10.04
CA SER A 226 -8.08 -18.54 10.01
C SER A 226 -7.17 -19.41 9.14
N GLY A 227 -6.56 -20.43 9.74
CA GLY A 227 -5.61 -21.32 9.05
C GLY A 227 -4.16 -20.95 9.31
N GLY A 228 -3.80 -20.84 10.60
CA GLY A 228 -2.49 -20.41 11.08
C GLY A 228 -1.32 -21.05 10.33
N SER A 229 -0.23 -20.31 10.24
CA SER A 229 1.03 -20.74 9.65
C SER A 229 2.07 -20.89 10.76
N ASP A 230 2.66 -22.06 10.88
CA ASP A 230 3.71 -22.31 11.88
C ASP A 230 5.04 -21.61 11.55
N SER A 231 5.17 -21.02 10.35
CA SER A 231 6.38 -20.36 9.90
C SER A 231 6.09 -19.18 8.97
N LEU A 232 6.79 -18.07 9.18
CA LEU A 232 6.77 -16.86 8.36
C LEU A 232 8.15 -16.63 7.73
N LEU A 233 8.22 -16.68 6.40
CA LEU A 233 9.41 -16.27 5.65
C LEU A 233 9.30 -14.76 5.32
N VAL A 234 10.12 -13.93 5.98
CA VAL A 234 10.22 -12.50 5.68
C VAL A 234 11.30 -12.26 4.64
N MET A 235 10.94 -11.63 3.54
CA MET A 235 11.82 -11.24 2.44
C MET A 235 11.82 -9.71 2.32
N CYS A 236 12.90 -9.08 2.78
CA CYS A 236 12.98 -7.62 2.85
C CYS A 236 13.82 -7.04 1.71
N GLY A 237 13.17 -6.37 0.75
CA GLY A 237 13.79 -5.56 -0.30
C GLY A 237 13.67 -4.04 -0.07
N SER A 238 13.33 -3.62 1.15
CA SER A 238 13.08 -2.21 1.48
C SER A 238 14.26 -1.56 2.18
N GLY A 239 14.83 -0.51 1.58
CA GLY A 239 15.86 0.33 2.19
C GLY A 239 15.32 1.38 3.19
N ASN A 240 14.01 1.41 3.48
CA ASN A 240 13.41 2.34 4.43
C ASN A 240 14.00 2.16 5.85
N PRO A 241 14.29 3.24 6.60
CA PRO A 241 14.87 3.15 7.95
C PRO A 241 14.08 2.26 8.91
N ALA A 242 12.75 2.33 8.91
CA ALA A 242 11.90 1.47 9.75
C ALA A 242 12.04 -0.01 9.36
N SER A 243 12.07 -0.33 8.05
CA SER A 243 12.27 -1.69 7.58
C SER A 243 13.64 -2.24 7.98
N ARG A 244 14.69 -1.42 7.92
CA ARG A 244 16.05 -1.82 8.37
C ARG A 244 16.12 -2.04 9.87
N ALA A 245 15.42 -1.24 10.69
CA ALA A 245 15.33 -1.47 12.13
C ALA A 245 14.62 -2.78 12.45
N GLN A 246 13.53 -3.09 11.74
CA GLN A 246 12.81 -4.36 11.82
C GLN A 246 13.70 -5.55 11.43
N CYS A 247 14.49 -5.44 10.34
CA CYS A 247 15.47 -6.47 9.95
C CYS A 247 16.56 -6.62 11.01
N ALA A 248 17.07 -5.53 11.56
CA ALA A 248 18.10 -5.57 12.60
C ALA A 248 17.60 -6.30 13.86
N HIS A 249 16.37 -6.02 14.29
CA HIS A 249 15.75 -6.75 15.40
C HIS A 249 15.56 -8.23 15.06
N ALA A 250 15.00 -8.54 13.90
CA ALA A 250 14.76 -9.93 13.48
C ALA A 250 16.06 -10.75 13.45
N ARG A 251 17.18 -10.19 12.96
CA ARG A 251 18.51 -10.85 12.98
C ARG A 251 18.98 -11.20 14.38
N SER A 252 18.52 -10.51 15.42
CA SER A 252 18.90 -10.80 16.80
C SER A 252 18.08 -11.94 17.44
N VAL A 253 16.93 -12.31 16.85
CA VAL A 253 15.96 -13.24 17.46
C VAL A 253 15.57 -14.41 16.56
N ALA A 254 15.97 -14.41 15.27
CA ALA A 254 15.59 -15.43 14.30
C ALA A 254 16.73 -15.72 13.31
N PRO A 255 16.76 -16.93 12.72
CA PRO A 255 17.67 -17.25 11.62
C PRO A 255 17.52 -16.26 10.46
N SER A 256 18.65 -15.82 9.92
CA SER A 256 18.65 -14.84 8.83
C SER A 256 19.73 -15.14 7.79
N VAL A 257 19.43 -14.78 6.54
CA VAL A 257 20.36 -14.84 5.41
C VAL A 257 20.39 -13.49 4.73
N GLU A 258 21.58 -12.89 4.65
CA GLU A 258 21.76 -11.63 3.93
C GLU A 258 21.90 -11.89 2.42
N VAL A 259 21.23 -11.06 1.63
CA VAL A 259 21.33 -11.06 0.17
C VAL A 259 22.57 -10.25 -0.22
N PRO A 260 23.54 -10.84 -0.94
CA PRO A 260 24.74 -10.12 -1.37
C PRO A 260 24.38 -9.03 -2.38
N GLN A 261 25.16 -7.92 -2.38
CA GLN A 261 24.90 -6.79 -3.28
C GLN A 261 24.98 -7.17 -4.77
N GLU A 262 25.79 -8.14 -5.10
CA GLU A 262 25.92 -8.69 -6.46
C GLU A 262 24.59 -9.26 -6.95
N ALA A 263 23.81 -9.89 -6.07
CA ALA A 263 22.46 -10.39 -6.41
C ALA A 263 21.51 -9.30 -6.88
N MET A 264 21.75 -8.05 -6.48
CA MET A 264 20.92 -6.89 -6.84
C MET A 264 21.42 -6.15 -8.10
N THR A 265 22.68 -6.36 -8.49
CA THR A 265 23.33 -5.56 -9.54
C THR A 265 23.84 -6.36 -10.72
N ASP A 266 24.17 -7.63 -10.52
CA ASP A 266 24.64 -8.54 -11.58
C ASP A 266 23.46 -9.36 -12.13
N LEU A 267 23.14 -9.16 -13.40
CA LEU A 267 22.05 -9.87 -14.08
C LEU A 267 22.29 -11.38 -14.22
N SER A 268 23.55 -11.83 -14.17
CA SER A 268 23.89 -13.25 -14.26
C SER A 268 23.73 -14.00 -12.92
N TRP A 269 23.70 -13.26 -11.81
CA TRP A 269 23.73 -13.84 -10.47
C TRP A 269 22.58 -14.85 -10.20
N LEU A 270 21.38 -14.53 -10.64
CA LEU A 270 20.23 -15.43 -10.53
C LEU A 270 20.39 -16.74 -11.31
N ALA A 271 21.25 -16.78 -12.33
CA ALA A 271 21.53 -18.00 -13.09
C ALA A 271 22.68 -18.81 -12.49
N THR A 272 23.68 -18.14 -11.91
CA THR A 272 24.94 -18.78 -11.49
C THR A 272 24.98 -19.09 -9.99
N GLU A 273 24.59 -18.13 -9.15
CA GLU A 273 24.78 -18.20 -7.70
C GLU A 273 23.51 -18.56 -6.91
N PHE A 274 22.33 -18.33 -7.49
CA PHE A 274 21.05 -18.59 -6.82
C PHE A 274 20.93 -20.04 -6.27
N PRO A 275 21.34 -21.11 -6.97
CA PRO A 275 21.20 -22.48 -6.43
C PRO A 275 21.98 -22.69 -5.12
N SER A 276 23.13 -22.05 -4.97
CA SER A 276 23.93 -22.08 -3.73
C SER A 276 23.28 -21.26 -2.62
N PHE A 277 22.79 -20.08 -2.97
CA PHE A 277 22.07 -19.19 -2.06
C PHE A 277 20.77 -19.84 -1.54
N ALA A 278 19.95 -20.42 -2.42
CA ALA A 278 18.71 -21.11 -2.06
C ALA A 278 18.95 -22.27 -1.08
N LYS A 279 20.05 -23.04 -1.25
CA LYS A 279 20.46 -24.06 -0.28
C LYS A 279 20.80 -23.47 1.09
N SER A 280 21.39 -22.27 1.15
CA SER A 280 21.70 -21.60 2.40
C SER A 280 20.41 -21.15 3.10
N VAL A 281 19.44 -20.62 2.36
CA VAL A 281 18.12 -20.25 2.91
C VAL A 281 17.37 -21.51 3.36
N ALA A 282 17.35 -22.58 2.56
CA ALA A 282 16.69 -23.85 2.91
C ALA A 282 17.22 -24.47 4.21
N ARG A 283 18.51 -24.31 4.51
CA ARG A 283 19.12 -24.83 5.76
C ARG A 283 18.58 -24.12 7.01
N VAL A 284 18.22 -22.84 6.92
CA VAL A 284 17.69 -22.07 8.05
C VAL A 284 16.16 -22.12 8.10
N CYS A 285 15.48 -22.49 7.02
CA CYS A 285 14.03 -22.71 6.97
C CYS A 285 13.70 -24.13 7.48
N SER A 286 13.95 -24.41 8.76
CA SER A 286 13.43 -25.63 9.39
C SER A 286 11.97 -25.45 9.78
N HIS A 287 11.19 -26.54 9.85
CA HIS A 287 9.77 -26.49 10.24
C HIS A 287 9.56 -26.04 11.71
N GLU A 288 10.64 -25.93 12.48
CA GLU A 288 10.59 -25.52 13.91
C GLU A 288 10.79 -24.00 14.08
N GLU A 289 11.24 -23.29 13.03
CA GLU A 289 11.51 -21.85 13.10
C GLU A 289 10.26 -21.05 12.72
N PRO A 290 9.67 -20.31 13.68
CA PRO A 290 8.46 -19.54 13.42
C PRO A 290 8.71 -18.32 12.53
N LEU A 291 9.96 -17.86 12.42
CA LEU A 291 10.39 -16.70 11.64
C LEU A 291 11.75 -16.96 11.00
N VAL A 292 11.84 -16.72 9.71
CA VAL A 292 13.11 -16.67 8.96
C VAL A 292 13.19 -15.39 8.16
N LEU A 293 14.35 -14.73 8.17
CA LEU A 293 14.59 -13.48 7.44
C LEU A 293 15.55 -13.70 6.25
N VAL A 294 15.13 -13.29 5.06
CA VAL A 294 15.99 -13.06 3.88
C VAL A 294 16.10 -11.54 3.69
N ASP A 295 17.27 -11.00 3.94
CA ASP A 295 17.48 -9.56 4.06
C ASP A 295 18.27 -8.98 2.87
N ALA A 296 17.55 -8.27 1.99
CA ALA A 296 18.09 -7.47 0.89
C ALA A 296 17.97 -5.95 1.16
N SER A 297 17.86 -5.53 2.43
CA SER A 297 17.69 -4.12 2.81
C SER A 297 19.00 -3.31 2.80
N ALA A 298 20.13 -3.97 2.56
CA ALA A 298 21.42 -3.30 2.46
C ALA A 298 21.43 -2.31 1.27
N PRO A 299 21.87 -1.06 1.48
CA PRO A 299 21.83 -0.06 0.42
C PRO A 299 22.85 -0.38 -0.68
N VAL A 300 22.41 -0.33 -1.93
CA VAL A 300 23.32 -0.32 -3.09
C VAL A 300 23.83 1.11 -3.26
N PRO A 301 25.15 1.35 -3.28
CA PRO A 301 25.69 2.70 -3.43
C PRO A 301 25.27 3.34 -4.75
N ALA A 302 24.91 4.63 -4.74
CA ALA A 302 24.56 5.37 -5.95
C ALA A 302 25.65 5.32 -7.03
N SER A 303 26.92 5.22 -6.65
CA SER A 303 28.05 5.03 -7.56
C SER A 303 28.00 3.73 -8.38
N ALA A 304 27.13 2.77 -8.00
CA ALA A 304 26.94 1.54 -8.79
C ALA A 304 26.36 1.84 -10.18
N ALA A 305 25.49 2.83 -10.33
CA ALA A 305 24.94 3.25 -11.62
C ALA A 305 26.08 3.63 -12.59
N GLY A 306 27.00 4.49 -12.14
CA GLY A 306 28.16 4.90 -12.95
C GLY A 306 29.09 3.74 -13.30
N ARG A 307 29.34 2.81 -12.37
CA ARG A 307 30.14 1.61 -12.64
C ARG A 307 29.51 0.68 -13.67
N LEU A 308 28.17 0.62 -13.70
CA LEU A 308 27.41 -0.22 -14.62
C LEU A 308 27.07 0.50 -15.93
N GLY A 309 27.40 1.80 -16.08
CA GLY A 309 27.09 2.59 -17.27
C GLY A 309 25.59 2.81 -17.50
N ILE A 310 24.80 2.86 -16.42
CA ILE A 310 23.35 3.03 -16.45
C ILE A 310 22.90 4.23 -15.63
N THR A 311 21.68 4.70 -15.83
CA THR A 311 21.07 5.76 -15.03
C THR A 311 20.68 5.27 -13.63
N SER A 312 20.41 6.19 -12.71
CA SER A 312 19.90 5.86 -11.37
C SER A 312 18.54 5.17 -11.42
N ASP A 313 17.70 5.53 -12.38
CA ASP A 313 16.38 4.93 -12.57
C ASP A 313 16.49 3.48 -13.10
N GLU A 314 17.38 3.24 -14.05
CA GLU A 314 17.69 1.90 -14.55
C GLU A 314 18.30 1.02 -13.46
N LEU A 315 19.16 1.58 -12.59
CA LEU A 315 19.71 0.83 -11.45
C LEU A 315 18.59 0.43 -10.48
N ARG A 316 17.67 1.35 -10.17
CA ARG A 316 16.54 1.06 -9.29
C ARG A 316 15.63 -0.03 -9.86
N ALA A 317 15.26 0.07 -11.13
CA ALA A 317 14.46 -0.95 -11.82
C ALA A 317 15.16 -2.31 -11.77
N ARG A 318 16.47 -2.34 -12.07
CA ARG A 318 17.30 -3.56 -11.99
C ARG A 318 17.29 -4.18 -10.59
N ILE A 319 17.51 -3.37 -9.55
CA ILE A 319 17.48 -3.84 -8.15
C ILE A 319 16.12 -4.46 -7.83
N SER A 320 15.03 -3.80 -8.19
CA SER A 320 13.68 -4.28 -7.93
C SER A 320 13.39 -5.58 -8.66
N ASP A 321 13.78 -5.70 -9.94
CA ASP A 321 13.59 -6.90 -10.73
C ASP A 321 14.44 -8.07 -10.22
N GLN A 322 15.69 -7.85 -9.86
CA GLN A 322 16.57 -8.86 -9.31
C GLN A 322 16.07 -9.38 -7.95
N ILE A 323 15.65 -8.47 -7.06
CA ILE A 323 15.07 -8.84 -5.75
C ILE A 323 13.75 -9.58 -5.95
N GLY A 324 12.86 -9.10 -6.82
CA GLY A 324 11.60 -9.76 -7.13
C GLY A 324 11.82 -11.17 -7.68
N GLY A 325 12.72 -11.33 -8.65
CA GLY A 325 13.10 -12.63 -9.22
C GLY A 325 13.76 -13.58 -8.21
N LEU A 326 14.60 -13.05 -7.30
CA LEU A 326 15.17 -13.82 -6.19
C LEU A 326 14.07 -14.37 -5.28
N PHE A 327 13.18 -13.50 -4.83
CA PHE A 327 12.12 -13.84 -3.88
C PHE A 327 11.09 -14.79 -4.48
N SER A 328 10.73 -14.62 -5.75
CA SER A 328 9.81 -15.53 -6.45
C SER A 328 10.38 -16.94 -6.61
N ARG A 329 11.67 -17.06 -6.94
CA ARG A 329 12.35 -18.37 -7.03
C ARG A 329 12.44 -19.04 -5.67
N LEU A 330 12.80 -18.32 -4.61
CA LEU A 330 12.80 -18.86 -3.25
C LEU A 330 11.39 -19.35 -2.86
N THR A 331 10.34 -18.62 -3.21
CA THR A 331 8.96 -19.03 -2.93
C THR A 331 8.58 -20.33 -3.65
N ARG A 332 8.95 -20.47 -4.92
CA ARG A 332 8.70 -21.71 -5.68
C ARG A 332 9.47 -22.92 -5.13
N ASP A 333 10.74 -22.70 -4.75
CA ASP A 333 11.60 -23.78 -4.27
C ASP A 333 11.25 -24.23 -2.84
N LEU A 334 10.98 -23.28 -1.94
CA LEU A 334 10.75 -23.55 -0.52
C LEU A 334 9.28 -23.83 -0.18
N ARG A 335 8.33 -23.35 -1.00
CA ARG A 335 6.88 -23.46 -0.79
C ARG A 335 6.46 -23.10 0.64
N PRO A 336 6.81 -21.91 1.14
CA PRO A 336 6.49 -21.53 2.51
C PRO A 336 4.97 -21.36 2.68
N PRO A 337 4.40 -21.68 3.85
CA PRO A 337 2.98 -21.51 4.11
C PRO A 337 2.59 -20.02 4.25
N ALA A 338 3.52 -19.17 4.69
CA ALA A 338 3.35 -17.72 4.72
C ALA A 338 4.64 -17.00 4.31
N VAL A 339 4.48 -15.96 3.52
CA VAL A 339 5.58 -15.05 3.12
C VAL A 339 5.22 -13.62 3.43
N MET A 340 6.21 -12.84 3.86
CA MET A 340 6.10 -11.39 3.92
C MET A 340 7.09 -10.77 2.94
N VAL A 341 6.60 -9.96 2.01
CA VAL A 341 7.46 -9.24 1.05
C VAL A 341 7.40 -7.75 1.33
N MET A 342 8.57 -7.14 1.53
CA MET A 342 8.71 -5.73 1.89
C MET A 342 9.43 -4.93 0.82
N GLY A 343 8.90 -3.73 0.59
CA GLY A 343 9.31 -2.82 -0.48
C GLY A 343 8.29 -2.86 -1.62
N GLY A 344 7.68 -1.71 -1.95
CA GLY A 344 6.62 -1.64 -2.97
C GLY A 344 7.07 -2.18 -4.31
N ASP A 345 8.22 -1.67 -4.82
CA ASP A 345 8.78 -2.07 -6.10
C ASP A 345 9.21 -3.56 -6.11
N ALA A 346 9.80 -4.03 -5.00
CA ALA A 346 10.18 -5.45 -4.84
C ALA A 346 8.96 -6.37 -4.81
N LEU A 347 7.88 -5.96 -4.13
CA LEU A 347 6.62 -6.69 -4.10
C LEU A 347 5.97 -6.74 -5.49
N ALA A 348 5.93 -5.62 -6.19
CA ALA A 348 5.38 -5.56 -7.55
C ALA A 348 6.16 -6.47 -8.51
N ALA A 349 7.50 -6.43 -8.46
CA ALA A 349 8.37 -7.29 -9.25
C ALA A 349 8.20 -8.78 -8.90
N TYR A 350 8.09 -9.09 -7.60
CA TYR A 350 7.83 -10.44 -7.09
C TYR A 350 6.52 -11.03 -7.63
N LEU A 351 5.43 -10.27 -7.53
CA LEU A 351 4.11 -10.71 -8.01
C LEU A 351 4.08 -10.87 -9.53
N ARG A 352 4.71 -9.95 -10.24
CA ARG A 352 4.84 -10.03 -11.71
C ARG A 352 5.59 -11.30 -12.14
N ASP A 353 6.71 -11.64 -11.50
CA ASP A 353 7.49 -12.83 -11.81
C ASP A 353 6.74 -14.13 -11.46
N LEU A 354 5.90 -14.11 -10.43
CA LEU A 354 5.00 -15.22 -10.09
C LEU A 354 3.77 -15.32 -11.01
N GLY A 355 3.52 -14.33 -11.86
CA GLY A 355 2.32 -14.28 -12.71
C GLY A 355 1.04 -13.99 -11.93
N ILE A 356 1.15 -13.43 -10.72
CA ILE A 356 0.00 -13.05 -9.88
C ILE A 356 -0.51 -11.69 -10.36
N THR A 357 -1.75 -11.66 -10.83
CA THR A 357 -2.42 -10.45 -11.31
C THR A 357 -3.54 -9.97 -10.39
N MET A 358 -3.92 -10.78 -9.39
CA MET A 358 -4.97 -10.48 -8.45
C MET A 358 -4.63 -11.00 -7.05
N LEU A 359 -4.98 -10.22 -6.04
CA LEU A 359 -4.84 -10.57 -4.63
C LEU A 359 -6.20 -10.53 -3.94
N GLU A 360 -6.42 -11.44 -2.99
CA GLU A 360 -7.61 -11.50 -2.15
C GLU A 360 -7.21 -11.16 -0.71
N PRO A 361 -7.24 -9.86 -0.31
CA PRO A 361 -6.97 -9.48 1.07
C PRO A 361 -8.08 -10.03 1.98
N PHE A 362 -7.70 -10.60 3.13
CA PHE A 362 -8.66 -11.21 4.06
C PHE A 362 -8.50 -10.78 5.52
N ALA A 363 -7.35 -10.23 5.89
CA ALA A 363 -7.13 -9.74 7.26
C ALA A 363 -6.15 -8.57 7.29
N GLU A 364 -6.37 -7.65 8.21
CA GLU A 364 -5.42 -6.64 8.61
C GLU A 364 -4.74 -7.08 9.90
N LEU A 365 -3.47 -7.50 9.80
CA LEU A 365 -2.70 -8.04 10.92
C LEU A 365 -2.22 -6.96 11.89
N ALA A 366 -1.84 -5.82 11.35
CA ALA A 366 -1.45 -4.60 12.04
C ALA A 366 -1.76 -3.40 11.13
N PRO A 367 -1.79 -2.15 11.63
CA PRO A 367 -2.00 -0.99 10.78
C PRO A 367 -1.06 -0.99 9.57
N GLY A 368 -1.62 -0.97 8.35
CA GLY A 368 -0.86 -1.02 7.11
C GLY A 368 -0.16 -2.36 6.80
N VAL A 369 -0.52 -3.43 7.50
CA VAL A 369 -0.02 -4.80 7.26
C VAL A 369 -1.18 -5.70 6.89
N VAL A 370 -1.20 -6.14 5.64
CA VAL A 370 -2.33 -6.86 5.03
C VAL A 370 -1.94 -8.29 4.69
N ALA A 371 -2.77 -9.24 5.11
CA ALA A 371 -2.68 -10.64 4.68
C ALA A 371 -3.64 -10.89 3.50
N SER A 372 -3.11 -11.49 2.44
CA SER A 372 -3.84 -11.87 1.23
C SER A 372 -3.65 -13.36 0.95
N ARG A 373 -4.68 -14.02 0.38
CA ARG A 373 -4.54 -15.38 -0.14
C ARG A 373 -3.94 -15.32 -1.53
N VAL A 374 -2.97 -16.17 -1.78
CA VAL A 374 -2.35 -16.35 -3.10
C VAL A 374 -2.11 -17.84 -3.39
N SER A 375 -2.03 -18.17 -4.67
CA SER A 375 -1.66 -19.51 -5.12
C SER A 375 -0.52 -19.41 -6.13
N VAL A 376 0.54 -20.15 -5.89
CA VAL A 376 1.72 -20.22 -6.76
C VAL A 376 1.93 -21.68 -7.17
N ASP A 377 1.82 -21.99 -8.45
CA ASP A 377 1.98 -23.36 -8.99
C ASP A 377 1.16 -24.40 -8.20
N GLY A 378 -0.09 -24.04 -7.84
CA GLY A 378 -1.00 -24.91 -7.06
C GLY A 378 -0.72 -24.96 -5.55
N HIS A 379 0.30 -24.26 -5.05
CA HIS A 379 0.57 -24.11 -3.64
C HIS A 379 -0.16 -22.87 -3.09
N HIS A 380 -1.06 -23.08 -2.14
CA HIS A 380 -1.77 -22.00 -1.46
C HIS A 380 -0.94 -21.50 -0.28
N MET A 381 -0.77 -20.17 -0.19
CA MET A 381 -0.02 -19.53 0.90
C MET A 381 -0.63 -18.19 1.29
N VAL A 382 -0.21 -17.69 2.44
CA VAL A 382 -0.52 -16.33 2.89
C VAL A 382 0.60 -15.39 2.43
N LEU A 383 0.23 -14.36 1.68
CA LEU A 383 1.12 -13.24 1.38
C LEU A 383 0.83 -12.10 2.34
N VAL A 384 1.83 -11.70 3.10
CA VAL A 384 1.78 -10.51 3.97
C VAL A 384 2.49 -9.36 3.27
N SER A 385 1.79 -8.25 3.09
CA SER A 385 2.33 -7.00 2.56
C SER A 385 2.34 -5.91 3.63
N LYS A 386 3.29 -4.99 3.56
CA LYS A 386 3.42 -3.88 4.50
C LYS A 386 3.57 -2.55 3.78
N SER A 387 2.73 -1.59 4.14
CA SER A 387 2.84 -0.22 3.65
C SER A 387 3.99 0.53 4.35
N GLY A 388 4.94 1.04 3.57
CA GLY A 388 5.97 2.00 3.98
C GLY A 388 6.60 1.76 5.36
N ALA A 389 6.55 2.78 6.23
CA ALA A 389 7.22 2.83 7.53
C ALA A 389 6.35 2.32 8.70
N PHE A 390 5.31 1.52 8.44
CA PHE A 390 4.44 1.00 9.50
C PHE A 390 5.12 -0.08 10.36
N GLY A 391 4.66 -0.15 11.61
CA GLY A 391 5.15 -1.11 12.60
C GLY A 391 6.45 -0.70 13.28
N ASP A 392 6.62 -1.15 14.51
CA ASP A 392 7.86 -1.00 15.27
C ASP A 392 8.91 -2.06 14.89
N GLU A 393 10.02 -2.08 15.58
CA GLU A 393 11.13 -3.01 15.31
C GLU A 393 10.77 -4.49 15.52
N ARG A 394 9.78 -4.79 16.40
CA ARG A 394 9.34 -6.15 16.74
C ARG A 394 8.34 -6.75 15.74
N LEU A 395 7.86 -5.96 14.79
CA LEU A 395 6.75 -6.34 13.91
C LEU A 395 6.85 -7.76 13.34
N PHE A 396 8.02 -8.22 12.92
CA PHE A 396 8.14 -9.55 12.30
C PHE A 396 7.94 -10.69 13.30
N ALA A 397 8.46 -10.52 14.52
CA ALA A 397 8.28 -11.49 15.58
C ALA A 397 6.80 -11.57 16.00
N ASP A 398 6.17 -10.40 16.16
CA ASP A 398 4.76 -10.31 16.53
C ASP A 398 3.84 -10.91 15.45
N LEU A 399 4.17 -10.72 14.16
CA LEU A 399 3.44 -11.34 13.05
C LEU A 399 3.62 -12.86 13.01
N ALA A 400 4.81 -13.37 13.27
CA ALA A 400 5.06 -14.81 13.34
C ALA A 400 4.26 -15.46 14.50
N GLU A 401 4.22 -14.81 15.66
CA GLU A 401 3.39 -15.25 16.80
C GLU A 401 1.89 -15.25 16.43
N LEU A 402 1.41 -14.17 15.78
CA LEU A 402 0.01 -14.06 15.36
C LEU A 402 -0.37 -15.15 14.35
N LEU A 403 0.46 -15.38 13.35
CA LEU A 403 0.22 -16.39 12.32
C LEU A 403 0.25 -17.82 12.87
N SER A 404 1.03 -18.08 13.94
CA SER A 404 1.04 -19.37 14.63
C SER A 404 -0.16 -19.59 15.56
N GLY A 405 -1.13 -18.67 15.60
CA GLY A 405 -2.31 -18.76 16.46
C GLY A 405 -2.05 -18.40 17.92
N LYS A 406 -0.89 -17.85 18.25
CA LYS A 406 -0.58 -17.34 19.61
C LYS A 406 -1.16 -15.92 19.75
N PRO A 407 -1.78 -15.58 20.90
CA PRO A 407 -2.28 -14.22 21.11
C PRO A 407 -1.11 -13.22 21.15
N LEU A 408 -1.24 -12.10 20.43
CA LEU A 408 -0.30 -10.99 20.52
C LEU A 408 -0.14 -10.55 21.97
N ARG A 409 1.10 -10.37 22.41
CA ARG A 409 1.38 -9.69 23.68
C ARG A 409 0.80 -8.29 23.59
N ALA A 410 -0.04 -7.90 24.54
CA ALA A 410 -0.59 -6.55 24.58
C ALA A 410 0.56 -5.54 24.60
N THR A 411 0.79 -4.86 23.48
CA THR A 411 1.66 -3.69 23.45
C THR A 411 0.97 -2.63 24.29
N ALA A 412 1.63 -2.20 25.35
CA ALA A 412 1.18 -1.04 26.12
C ALA A 412 1.02 0.12 25.14
N ALA A 413 -0.22 0.62 25.04
CA ALA A 413 -0.51 1.82 24.27
C ALA A 413 0.33 2.96 24.88
N ALA A 414 1.29 3.50 24.10
CA ALA A 414 1.98 4.73 24.41
C ALA A 414 1.22 5.91 23.77
#